data_8e948699f55e82cbab7ef9ab948bc332
#
_entry.id   8e948699f55e82cbab7ef9ab948bc332
#
_cell.length_a   1.000
_cell.length_b   1.000
_cell.length_c   1.000
_cell.angle_alpha   90.00
_cell.angle_beta   90.00
_cell.angle_gamma   90.00
#
_symmetry.space_group_name_H-M   'P 1'
#
loop_
_entity.id
_entity.type
_entity.pdbx_description
1 polymer ?
#
loop_
_entity_poly.entity_id
_entity_poly.type
_entity_poly.pdbx_seq_one_letter_code
_entity_poly.pdbx_strand_id
1 'polypeptide(L)'
;MSGHIRLAGRDDADAIGRLLFAFNREFDEPAPEPSVLAQRVRQLLDGGDTLVLLAGDGPDGLAVLRFRAAIWSAGLECYLAELYVAPARRGQGLGRELMETALRAARERGADTMDIGVDEPDHAARRLYENLGFSNRSGGDGPLMYVYEREL
;
A
#
# COMPACT_ATOMS: atom_id res chain seq x y z
N MET A 1 -1.09 9.97 -20.42
CA MET A 1 -1.66 10.82 -19.38
C MET A 1 -1.44 10.17 -18.03
N SER A 2 -0.79 10.86 -17.11
CA SER A 2 -0.51 10.30 -15.81
C SER A 2 -1.80 10.09 -15.02
N GLY A 3 -1.82 9.05 -14.20
CA GLY A 3 -2.89 8.86 -13.24
C GLY A 3 -2.83 9.94 -12.18
N HIS A 4 -3.95 10.53 -11.87
CA HIS A 4 -4.02 11.55 -10.85
C HIS A 4 -3.94 10.90 -9.46
N ILE A 5 -2.84 11.10 -8.75
CA ILE A 5 -2.63 10.54 -7.41
C ILE A 5 -2.89 11.64 -6.37
N ARG A 6 -3.74 11.35 -5.39
CA ARG A 6 -4.04 12.28 -4.31
C ARG A 6 -4.12 11.59 -2.96
N LEU A 7 -3.91 12.37 -1.91
CA LEU A 7 -4.11 11.89 -0.55
C LEU A 7 -5.61 11.78 -0.26
N ALA A 8 -6.03 10.62 0.25
CA ALA A 8 -7.42 10.40 0.64
C ALA A 8 -7.73 11.09 1.96
N GLY A 9 -8.98 11.54 2.07
CA GLY A 9 -9.54 12.02 3.31
C GLY A 9 -10.63 11.08 3.82
N ARG A 10 -11.21 11.42 4.96
CA ARG A 10 -12.25 10.62 5.61
C ARG A 10 -13.47 10.39 4.70
N ASP A 11 -13.78 11.36 3.84
CA ASP A 11 -14.91 11.27 2.90
C ASP A 11 -14.68 10.24 1.79
N ASP A 12 -13.45 9.78 1.60
CA ASP A 12 -13.11 8.76 0.61
C ASP A 12 -13.29 7.32 1.12
N ALA A 13 -13.67 7.15 2.39
CA ALA A 13 -13.68 5.83 3.03
C ALA A 13 -14.57 4.82 2.32
N ASP A 14 -15.73 5.23 1.81
CA ASP A 14 -16.63 4.31 1.10
C ASP A 14 -16.00 3.81 -0.21
N ALA A 15 -15.36 4.70 -0.96
CA ALA A 15 -14.64 4.32 -2.18
C ALA A 15 -13.46 3.39 -1.88
N ILE A 16 -12.72 3.68 -0.81
CA ILE A 16 -11.61 2.83 -0.36
C ILE A 16 -12.13 1.44 0.02
N GLY A 17 -13.23 1.37 0.76
CA GLY A 17 -13.85 0.11 1.14
C GLY A 17 -14.23 -0.74 -0.06
N ARG A 18 -14.78 -0.12 -1.10
CA ARG A 18 -15.11 -0.82 -2.34
C ARG A 18 -13.87 -1.36 -3.06
N LEU A 19 -12.79 -0.58 -3.12
CA LEU A 19 -11.54 -1.01 -3.74
C LEU A 19 -10.90 -2.18 -2.98
N LEU A 20 -10.85 -2.11 -1.67
CA LEU A 20 -10.31 -3.19 -0.84
C LEU A 20 -11.14 -4.47 -0.96
N PHE A 21 -12.46 -4.34 -1.02
CA PHE A 21 -13.33 -5.48 -1.24
C PHE A 21 -13.07 -6.11 -2.60
N ALA A 22 -12.99 -5.29 -3.65
CA ALA A 22 -12.71 -5.77 -5.01
C ALA A 22 -11.35 -6.46 -5.09
N PHE A 23 -10.35 -5.95 -4.38
CA PHE A 23 -9.01 -6.54 -4.31
C PHE A 23 -9.09 -7.98 -3.79
N ASN A 24 -9.67 -8.17 -2.61
CA ASN A 24 -9.75 -9.50 -2.02
C ASN A 24 -10.60 -10.44 -2.87
N ARG A 25 -11.70 -9.96 -3.43
CA ARG A 25 -12.55 -10.79 -4.30
C ARG A 25 -11.83 -11.25 -5.56
N GLU A 26 -10.98 -10.41 -6.13
CA GLU A 26 -10.21 -10.77 -7.32
C GLU A 26 -9.25 -11.94 -7.04
N PHE A 27 -8.68 -12.00 -5.84
CA PHE A 27 -7.72 -13.03 -5.45
C PHE A 27 -8.33 -14.15 -4.61
N ASP A 28 -9.66 -14.29 -4.67
CA ASP A 28 -10.41 -15.33 -3.95
C ASP A 28 -10.17 -15.33 -2.43
N GLU A 29 -9.84 -14.16 -1.87
CA GLU A 29 -9.69 -13.98 -0.44
C GLU A 29 -11.00 -13.53 0.19
N PRO A 30 -11.34 -14.00 1.39
CA PRO A 30 -12.51 -13.51 2.09
C PRO A 30 -12.36 -12.02 2.42
N ALA A 31 -13.47 -11.30 2.36
CA ALA A 31 -13.49 -9.89 2.69
C ALA A 31 -14.77 -9.53 3.46
N PRO A 32 -14.66 -8.67 4.49
CA PRO A 32 -15.84 -8.05 5.07
C PRO A 32 -16.58 -7.22 4.02
N GLU A 33 -17.85 -6.94 4.27
CA GLU A 33 -18.63 -6.08 3.38
C GLU A 33 -17.96 -4.71 3.22
N PRO A 34 -18.13 -4.05 2.05
CA PRO A 34 -17.49 -2.76 1.81
C PRO A 34 -17.78 -1.70 2.88
N SER A 35 -19.00 -1.68 3.43
CA SER A 35 -19.36 -0.74 4.51
C SER A 35 -18.56 -0.97 5.78
N VAL A 36 -18.26 -2.23 6.12
CA VAL A 36 -17.43 -2.57 7.28
C VAL A 36 -16.00 -2.11 7.05
N LEU A 37 -15.47 -2.36 5.86
CA LEU A 37 -14.14 -1.90 5.49
C LEU A 37 -14.05 -0.37 5.52
N ALA A 38 -15.07 0.32 5.01
CA ALA A 38 -15.13 1.78 5.03
C ALA A 38 -15.06 2.32 6.47
N GLN A 39 -15.79 1.71 7.40
CA GLN A 39 -15.75 2.14 8.79
C GLN A 39 -14.38 1.93 9.43
N ARG A 40 -13.73 0.81 9.15
CA ARG A 40 -12.36 0.55 9.62
C ARG A 40 -11.37 1.56 9.06
N VAL A 41 -11.51 1.90 7.78
CA VAL A 41 -10.67 2.92 7.12
C VAL A 41 -10.85 4.28 7.80
N ARG A 42 -12.08 4.69 8.11
CA ARG A 42 -12.33 5.94 8.84
C ARG A 42 -11.57 5.96 10.17
N GLN A 43 -11.65 4.88 10.93
CA GLN A 43 -10.94 4.77 12.20
C GLN A 43 -9.42 4.86 12.02
N LEU A 44 -8.88 4.20 10.99
CA LEU A 44 -7.45 4.25 10.70
C LEU A 44 -7.00 5.65 10.29
N LEU A 45 -7.77 6.33 9.45
CA LEU A 45 -7.45 7.69 9.03
C LEU A 45 -7.54 8.68 10.20
N ASP A 46 -8.52 8.51 11.10
CA ASP A 46 -8.65 9.34 12.29
C ASP A 46 -7.49 9.11 13.27
N GLY A 47 -6.90 7.93 13.28
CA GLY A 47 -5.80 7.57 14.18
C GLY A 47 -4.46 8.23 13.86
N GLY A 48 -4.28 8.75 12.65
CA GLY A 48 -3.07 9.48 12.27
C GLY A 48 -1.88 8.64 11.85
N ASP A 49 -1.95 7.31 11.98
CA ASP A 49 -0.85 6.39 11.64
C ASP A 49 -1.04 5.73 10.27
N THR A 50 -2.03 6.16 9.51
CA THR A 50 -2.36 5.57 8.22
C THR A 50 -2.57 6.67 7.19
N LEU A 51 -1.92 6.53 6.05
CA LEU A 51 -2.18 7.32 4.86
C LEU A 51 -2.73 6.43 3.76
N VAL A 52 -3.70 6.93 3.01
CA VAL A 52 -4.18 6.27 1.80
C VAL A 52 -4.00 7.23 0.63
N LEU A 53 -3.38 6.72 -0.43
CA LEU A 53 -3.26 7.41 -1.70
C LEU A 53 -4.23 6.78 -2.68
N LEU A 54 -4.90 7.62 -3.45
CA LEU A 54 -5.89 7.20 -4.44
C LEU A 54 -5.43 7.62 -5.83
N ALA A 55 -5.69 6.76 -6.80
CA ALA A 55 -5.38 7.00 -8.20
C ALA A 55 -6.66 7.06 -9.03
N GLY A 56 -6.76 8.08 -9.88
CA GLY A 56 -7.88 8.24 -10.80
C GLY A 56 -9.14 8.82 -10.17
N ASP A 57 -10.10 9.14 -11.02
CA ASP A 57 -11.34 9.80 -10.60
C ASP A 57 -12.38 8.83 -10.03
N GLY A 58 -12.26 7.54 -10.30
CA GLY A 58 -13.21 6.52 -9.85
C GLY A 58 -13.33 6.35 -8.35
N PRO A 59 -12.28 6.28 -7.48
CA PRO A 59 -10.89 6.01 -7.82
C PRO A 59 -10.66 4.59 -8.35
N ASP A 60 -9.56 4.41 -9.06
CA ASP A 60 -9.23 3.17 -9.77
C ASP A 60 -8.06 2.40 -9.15
N GLY A 61 -7.43 2.97 -8.15
CA GLY A 61 -6.33 2.33 -7.45
C GLY A 61 -6.05 3.00 -6.12
N LEU A 62 -5.32 2.28 -5.26
CA LEU A 62 -4.94 2.80 -3.95
C LEU A 62 -3.61 2.24 -3.47
N ALA A 63 -2.97 2.98 -2.58
CA ALA A 63 -1.89 2.50 -1.74
C ALA A 63 -2.20 2.85 -0.30
N VAL A 64 -2.03 1.89 0.60
CA VAL A 64 -2.26 2.11 2.04
C VAL A 64 -0.92 2.01 2.76
N LEU A 65 -0.55 3.09 3.44
CA LEU A 65 0.69 3.19 4.21
C LEU A 65 0.39 3.20 5.69
N ARG A 66 1.08 2.37 6.46
CA ARG A 66 0.98 2.32 7.91
C ARG A 66 2.31 2.75 8.52
N PHE A 67 2.26 3.57 9.55
CA PHE A 67 3.45 4.15 10.18
C PHE A 67 3.54 3.74 11.64
N ARG A 68 4.77 3.52 12.12
CA ARG A 68 5.04 3.28 13.53
C ARG A 68 6.40 3.89 13.89
N ALA A 69 6.59 4.24 15.15
CA ALA A 69 7.87 4.75 15.63
C ALA A 69 8.95 3.68 15.50
N ALA A 70 10.10 4.06 14.98
CA ALA A 70 11.26 3.17 14.89
C ALA A 70 11.96 3.05 16.24
N ILE A 71 12.57 1.89 16.49
CA ILE A 71 13.39 1.68 17.68
C ILE A 71 14.84 2.10 17.42
N TRP A 72 15.34 1.80 16.22
CA TRP A 72 16.75 1.98 15.87
C TRP A 72 17.07 3.36 15.30
N SER A 73 16.08 4.21 15.14
CA SER A 73 16.26 5.60 14.69
C SER A 73 15.24 6.49 15.40
N ALA A 74 15.40 7.81 15.25
CA ALA A 74 14.42 8.78 15.75
C ALA A 74 13.22 8.95 14.81
N GLY A 75 13.23 8.29 13.66
CA GLY A 75 12.18 8.42 12.65
C GLY A 75 11.08 7.39 12.79
N LEU A 76 10.38 7.17 11.68
CA LEU A 76 9.28 6.21 11.58
C LEU A 76 9.67 5.05 10.67
N GLU A 77 9.02 3.92 10.90
CA GLU A 77 8.96 2.82 9.93
C GLU A 77 7.64 2.91 9.19
N CYS A 78 7.68 2.71 7.87
CA CYS A 78 6.48 2.67 7.04
C CYS A 78 6.28 1.25 6.50
N TYR A 79 5.05 0.76 6.58
CA TYR A 79 4.65 -0.49 5.96
C TYR A 79 3.67 -0.20 4.85
N LEU A 80 3.98 -0.63 3.62
CA LEU A 80 3.01 -0.61 2.52
C LEU A 80 2.07 -1.80 2.75
N ALA A 81 0.90 -1.50 3.33
CA ALA A 81 -0.07 -2.53 3.69
C ALA A 81 -0.85 -3.06 2.50
N GLU A 82 -1.20 -2.17 1.56
CA GLU A 82 -1.98 -2.53 0.38
C GLU A 82 -1.52 -1.72 -0.82
N LEU A 83 -1.47 -2.37 -1.99
CA LEU A 83 -1.30 -1.70 -3.28
C LEU A 83 -2.21 -2.41 -4.29
N TYR A 84 -3.12 -1.69 -4.89
CA TYR A 84 -4.09 -2.27 -5.83
C TYR A 84 -4.43 -1.28 -6.93
N VAL A 85 -4.49 -1.77 -8.15
CA VAL A 85 -4.99 -1.06 -9.32
C VAL A 85 -6.08 -1.92 -9.96
N ALA A 86 -7.24 -1.32 -10.22
CA ALA A 86 -8.36 -2.02 -10.84
C ALA A 86 -7.92 -2.65 -12.17
N PRO A 87 -8.39 -3.86 -12.50
CA PRO A 87 -7.92 -4.58 -13.68
C PRO A 87 -7.99 -3.77 -14.98
N ALA A 88 -9.06 -2.98 -15.17
CA ALA A 88 -9.24 -2.17 -16.37
C ALA A 88 -8.22 -1.05 -16.53
N ARG A 89 -7.48 -0.70 -15.47
CA ARG A 89 -6.50 0.39 -15.45
C ARG A 89 -5.06 -0.11 -15.33
N ARG A 90 -4.84 -1.40 -15.40
CA ARG A 90 -3.49 -1.98 -15.33
C ARG A 90 -2.73 -1.76 -16.64
N GLY A 91 -1.40 -1.78 -16.56
CA GLY A 91 -0.55 -1.57 -17.72
C GLY A 91 -0.43 -0.11 -18.15
N GLN A 92 -0.91 0.83 -17.33
CA GLN A 92 -0.89 2.27 -17.64
C GLN A 92 0.02 3.06 -16.71
N GLY A 93 0.82 2.38 -15.87
CA GLY A 93 1.76 3.03 -14.98
C GLY A 93 1.19 3.53 -13.66
N LEU A 94 -0.08 3.26 -13.35
CA LEU A 94 -0.70 3.74 -12.10
C LEU A 94 -0.05 3.15 -10.85
N GLY A 95 0.29 1.87 -10.87
CA GLY A 95 0.97 1.23 -9.74
C GLY A 95 2.31 1.87 -9.44
N ARG A 96 3.08 2.19 -10.48
CA ARG A 96 4.35 2.89 -10.33
C ARG A 96 4.16 4.29 -9.78
N GLU A 97 3.21 5.05 -10.30
CA GLU A 97 2.92 6.40 -9.82
C GLU A 97 2.47 6.39 -8.35
N LEU A 98 1.62 5.44 -7.97
CA LEU A 98 1.22 5.25 -6.57
C LEU A 98 2.44 5.00 -5.69
N MET A 99 3.34 4.13 -6.11
CA MET A 99 4.53 3.80 -5.33
C MET A 99 5.51 4.96 -5.24
N GLU A 100 5.75 5.68 -6.32
CA GLU A 100 6.62 6.87 -6.30
C GLU A 100 6.06 7.94 -5.36
N THR A 101 4.75 8.16 -5.40
CA THR A 101 4.08 9.09 -4.48
C THR A 101 4.14 8.59 -3.04
N ALA A 102 3.96 7.29 -2.83
CA ALA A 102 4.05 6.68 -1.50
C ALA A 102 5.44 6.86 -0.88
N LEU A 103 6.49 6.65 -1.67
CA LEU A 103 7.86 6.84 -1.19
C LEU A 103 8.11 8.28 -0.78
N ARG A 104 7.65 9.26 -1.58
CA ARG A 104 7.76 10.69 -1.22
C ARG A 104 6.98 11.00 0.06
N ALA A 105 5.74 10.57 0.14
CA ALA A 105 4.88 10.80 1.30
C ALA A 105 5.48 10.21 2.58
N ALA A 106 6.05 9.01 2.49
CA ALA A 106 6.69 8.37 3.62
C ALA A 106 7.91 9.16 4.10
N ARG A 107 8.77 9.62 3.18
CA ARG A 107 9.92 10.46 3.52
C ARG A 107 9.50 11.77 4.16
N GLU A 108 8.53 12.44 3.59
CA GLU A 108 8.01 13.71 4.13
C GLU A 108 7.46 13.55 5.54
N ARG A 109 6.95 12.36 5.85
CA ARG A 109 6.43 12.04 7.18
C ARG A 109 7.51 11.64 8.18
N GLY A 110 8.74 11.49 7.72
CA GLY A 110 9.87 11.13 8.58
C GLY A 110 10.18 9.65 8.65
N ALA A 111 9.67 8.85 7.72
CA ALA A 111 10.01 7.43 7.67
C ALA A 111 11.40 7.22 7.07
N ASP A 112 12.16 6.33 7.69
CA ASP A 112 13.51 5.94 7.24
C ASP A 112 13.46 4.72 6.34
N THR A 113 12.44 3.88 6.49
CA THR A 113 12.32 2.62 5.77
C THR A 113 10.88 2.39 5.33
N MET A 114 10.72 1.60 4.29
CA MET A 114 9.42 1.09 3.87
C MET A 114 9.55 -0.41 3.62
N ASP A 115 8.68 -1.19 4.25
CA ASP A 115 8.60 -2.62 4.07
C ASP A 115 7.37 -2.98 3.26
N ILE A 116 7.47 -4.05 2.49
CA ILE A 116 6.39 -4.58 1.66
C ILE A 116 6.39 -6.10 1.78
N GLY A 117 5.21 -6.70 1.94
CA GLY A 117 5.03 -8.13 1.74
C GLY A 117 4.54 -8.40 0.33
N VAL A 118 5.05 -9.44 -0.30
CA VAL A 118 4.63 -9.86 -1.64
C VAL A 118 4.79 -11.36 -1.77
N ASP A 119 3.83 -12.02 -2.40
CA ASP A 119 3.92 -13.46 -2.64
C ASP A 119 4.89 -13.77 -3.78
N GLU A 120 5.62 -14.87 -3.65
CA GLU A 120 6.64 -15.25 -4.62
C GLU A 120 6.13 -15.28 -6.07
N PRO A 121 4.94 -15.82 -6.39
CA PRO A 121 4.48 -15.87 -7.77
C PRO A 121 4.05 -14.51 -8.36
N ASP A 122 3.91 -13.49 -7.55
CA ASP A 122 3.50 -12.18 -8.04
C ASP A 122 4.68 -11.45 -8.67
N HIS A 123 5.08 -11.91 -9.87
CA HIS A 123 6.25 -11.40 -10.57
C HIS A 123 6.11 -9.94 -10.97
N ALA A 124 4.89 -9.50 -11.32
CA ALA A 124 4.65 -8.12 -11.72
C ALA A 124 4.90 -7.16 -10.56
N ALA A 125 4.37 -7.47 -9.37
CA ALA A 125 4.60 -6.65 -8.18
C ALA A 125 6.07 -6.68 -7.77
N ARG A 126 6.69 -7.86 -7.76
CA ARG A 126 8.11 -8.00 -7.39
C ARG A 126 9.00 -7.16 -8.32
N ARG A 127 8.73 -7.20 -9.63
CA ARG A 127 9.49 -6.42 -10.61
C ARG A 127 9.32 -4.92 -10.38
N LEU A 128 8.10 -4.47 -10.10
CA LEU A 128 7.83 -3.07 -9.77
C LEU A 128 8.66 -2.64 -8.56
N TYR A 129 8.61 -3.41 -7.48
CA TYR A 129 9.31 -3.06 -6.24
C TYR A 129 10.83 -3.05 -6.45
N GLU A 130 11.36 -4.06 -7.11
CA GLU A 130 12.81 -4.14 -7.39
C GLU A 130 13.29 -2.97 -8.26
N ASN A 131 12.50 -2.58 -9.26
CA ASN A 131 12.80 -1.42 -10.09
C ASN A 131 12.79 -0.10 -9.32
N LEU A 132 12.09 -0.06 -8.18
CA LEU A 132 12.05 1.12 -7.31
C LEU A 132 13.08 1.06 -6.16
N GLY A 133 13.98 0.08 -6.19
CA GLY A 133 15.05 -0.03 -5.22
C GLY A 133 14.78 -0.89 -4.01
N PHE A 134 13.63 -1.55 -3.94
CA PHE A 134 13.35 -2.51 -2.87
C PHE A 134 14.16 -3.79 -3.08
N SER A 135 14.58 -4.41 -1.98
CA SER A 135 15.33 -5.67 -2.00
C SER A 135 14.76 -6.64 -0.97
N ASN A 136 14.76 -7.92 -1.30
CA ASN A 136 14.43 -8.97 -0.35
C ASN A 136 15.69 -9.56 0.31
N ARG A 137 16.83 -8.86 0.18
CA ARG A 137 18.08 -9.22 0.86
C ARG A 137 18.39 -8.22 1.95
N SER A 138 18.78 -8.72 3.11
CA SER A 138 19.15 -7.89 4.25
C SER A 138 20.31 -6.97 3.86
N GLY A 139 20.13 -5.66 4.04
CA GLY A 139 21.12 -4.66 3.68
C GLY A 139 21.36 -4.52 2.18
N GLY A 140 20.55 -5.15 1.33
CA GLY A 140 20.64 -5.10 -0.13
C GLY A 140 21.48 -6.22 -0.76
N ASP A 141 22.44 -6.77 -0.05
CA ASP A 141 23.35 -7.80 -0.56
C ASP A 141 23.55 -8.98 0.40
N GLY A 142 22.86 -8.97 1.52
CA GLY A 142 22.92 -10.01 2.53
C GLY A 142 22.01 -11.20 2.24
N PRO A 143 21.70 -12.01 3.26
CA PRO A 143 20.84 -13.16 3.09
C PRO A 143 19.40 -12.76 2.76
N LEU A 144 18.65 -13.68 2.18
CA LEU A 144 17.24 -13.47 1.86
C LEU A 144 16.42 -13.24 3.13
N MET A 145 15.48 -12.33 3.06
CA MET A 145 14.51 -12.06 4.11
C MET A 145 13.19 -12.77 3.78
N TYR A 146 12.56 -13.32 4.81
CA TYR A 146 11.27 -13.97 4.70
C TYR A 146 10.26 -13.31 5.63
N VAL A 147 9.00 -13.32 5.23
CA VAL A 147 7.88 -12.90 6.08
C VAL A 147 7.18 -14.16 6.60
N TYR A 148 7.00 -14.23 7.91
CA TYR A 148 6.24 -15.29 8.55
C TYR A 148 5.02 -14.70 9.23
N GLU A 149 3.89 -15.41 9.13
CA GLU A 149 2.65 -15.01 9.82
C GLU A 149 2.00 -16.21 10.47
N ARG A 150 1.20 -15.94 11.48
CA ARG A 150 0.42 -16.96 12.19
C ARG A 150 -0.87 -16.32 12.70
N GLU A 151 -1.98 -17.03 12.51
CA GLU A 151 -3.23 -16.62 13.15
C GLU A 151 -3.14 -16.82 14.67
N LEU A 152 -3.74 -15.91 15.42
CA LEU A 152 -3.74 -15.91 16.88
C LEU A 152 -5.14 -16.26 17.43
#